data_4bfdbdb010324ccf2a4bade79bc54ec6
#
_entry.id   4bfdbdb010324ccf2a4bade79bc54ec6
#
_cell.length_a   1.000
_cell.length_b   1.000
_cell.length_c   1.000
_cell.angle_alpha   90.00
_cell.angle_beta   90.00
_cell.angle_gamma   90.00
#
_symmetry.space_group_name_H-M   'P 1'
#
loop_
_entity.id
_entity.type
_entity.pdbx_description
1 polymer ?
#
loop_
_entity_poly.entity_id
_entity_poly.type
_entity_poly.pdbx_seq_one_letter_code
_entity_poly.pdbx_strand_id
1 'polypeptide(L)'
;NLQHKVSAAFSEYRAAQKEPGTTSVGQRLELWNKSIELFKTAPIIGHGTGSAKTLLTRDIPKRTGSPANAIGNPHNQTLLFAIQWGLLGVLALYAMWSVHLLTFRGEGIIAWIGLVAVVQNILSSLFNSHLSDFYQGWLYVLAVGIAAGTITKTAYPQGVSAVLSLNRS
;
A
#
# COMPACT_ATOMS: atom_id res chain seq x y z
N ASN A 1 1.85 25.49 -14.84
CA ASN A 1 0.53 26.09 -14.84
C ASN A 1 -0.50 25.01 -14.46
N LEU A 2 -1.15 25.17 -13.27
CA LEU A 2 -2.05 24.15 -12.70
C LEU A 2 -3.21 23.82 -13.64
N GLN A 3 -3.80 24.83 -14.28
CA GLN A 3 -4.89 24.66 -15.25
C GLN A 3 -4.50 23.76 -16.43
N HIS A 4 -3.27 23.87 -16.91
CA HIS A 4 -2.77 23.04 -18.01
C HIS A 4 -2.63 21.57 -17.60
N LYS A 5 -2.20 21.31 -16.36
CA LYS A 5 -2.10 19.94 -15.81
C LYS A 5 -3.47 19.34 -15.57
N VAL A 6 -4.43 20.13 -15.09
CA VAL A 6 -5.81 19.68 -14.86
C VAL A 6 -6.51 19.38 -16.19
N SER A 7 -6.39 20.25 -17.20
CA SER A 7 -6.99 20.00 -18.53
C SER A 7 -6.35 18.79 -19.23
N ALA A 8 -5.03 18.62 -19.10
CA ALA A 8 -4.34 17.44 -19.62
C ALA A 8 -4.83 16.15 -18.95
N ALA A 9 -5.01 16.14 -17.62
CA ALA A 9 -5.56 14.99 -16.89
C ALA A 9 -7.00 14.65 -17.34
N PHE A 10 -7.86 15.65 -17.55
CA PHE A 10 -9.20 15.44 -18.07
C PHE A 10 -9.22 14.92 -19.52
N SER A 11 -8.32 15.42 -20.38
CA SER A 11 -8.20 14.91 -21.75
C SER A 11 -7.70 13.48 -21.80
N GLU A 12 -6.73 13.14 -20.93
CA GLU A 12 -6.20 11.78 -20.79
C GLU A 12 -7.28 10.82 -20.25
N TYR A 13 -8.09 11.24 -19.28
CA TYR A 13 -9.23 10.47 -18.78
C TYR A 13 -10.28 10.21 -19.87
N ARG A 14 -10.62 11.21 -20.68
CA ARG A 14 -11.55 11.04 -21.81
C ARG A 14 -10.99 10.14 -22.91
N ALA A 15 -9.71 10.23 -23.19
CA ALA A 15 -9.02 9.34 -24.13
C ALA A 15 -9.00 7.89 -23.61
N ALA A 16 -8.76 7.70 -22.31
CA ALA A 16 -8.80 6.40 -21.67
C ALA A 16 -10.17 5.72 -21.72
N GLN A 17 -11.27 6.51 -21.75
CA GLN A 17 -12.62 5.98 -21.93
C GLN A 17 -12.89 5.52 -23.36
N LYS A 18 -12.28 6.16 -24.37
CA LYS A 18 -12.48 5.83 -25.79
C LYS A 18 -11.62 4.64 -26.24
N GLU A 19 -10.40 4.56 -25.72
CA GLU A 19 -9.46 3.48 -26.03
C GLU A 19 -8.80 2.98 -24.74
N PRO A 20 -9.46 2.04 -24.02
CA PRO A 20 -8.92 1.49 -22.78
C PRO A 20 -7.53 0.90 -23.01
N GLY A 21 -6.57 1.27 -22.15
CA GLY A 21 -5.21 0.72 -22.15
C GLY A 21 -4.20 1.39 -23.07
N THR A 22 -4.53 2.45 -23.79
CA THR A 22 -3.56 3.24 -24.59
C THR A 22 -2.87 4.31 -23.74
N THR A 23 -3.51 4.78 -22.65
CA THR A 23 -2.96 5.75 -21.72
C THR A 23 -2.59 5.08 -20.39
N SER A 24 -1.69 5.70 -19.62
CA SER A 24 -1.31 5.18 -18.28
C SER A 24 -2.49 5.15 -17.30
N VAL A 25 -3.43 6.06 -17.42
CA VAL A 25 -4.69 6.05 -16.63
C VAL A 25 -5.59 4.90 -17.07
N GLY A 26 -5.76 4.71 -18.38
CA GLY A 26 -6.56 3.60 -18.93
C GLY A 26 -6.03 2.23 -18.53
N GLN A 27 -4.70 2.04 -18.55
CA GLN A 27 -4.06 0.80 -18.11
C GLN A 27 -4.33 0.52 -16.63
N ARG A 28 -4.28 1.54 -15.76
CA ARG A 28 -4.61 1.37 -14.33
C ARG A 28 -6.08 1.01 -14.13
N LEU A 29 -7.00 1.65 -14.83
CA LEU A 29 -8.42 1.32 -14.74
C LEU A 29 -8.71 -0.12 -15.20
N GLU A 30 -8.06 -0.57 -16.27
CA GLU A 30 -8.14 -1.95 -16.75
C GLU A 30 -7.63 -2.95 -15.69
N LEU A 31 -6.48 -2.65 -15.08
CA LEU A 31 -5.90 -3.45 -13.99
C LEU A 31 -6.81 -3.46 -12.75
N TRP A 32 -7.42 -2.35 -12.40
CA TRP A 32 -8.34 -2.26 -11.25
C TRP A 32 -9.61 -3.08 -11.50
N ASN A 33 -10.23 -2.95 -12.67
CA ASN A 33 -11.40 -3.74 -13.04
C ASN A 33 -11.08 -5.24 -12.99
N LYS A 34 -9.95 -5.66 -13.57
CA LYS A 34 -9.50 -7.05 -13.51
C LYS A 34 -9.22 -7.52 -12.08
N SER A 35 -8.64 -6.67 -11.25
CA SER A 35 -8.41 -6.96 -9.83
C SER A 35 -9.71 -7.21 -9.07
N ILE A 36 -10.74 -6.41 -9.35
CA ILE A 36 -12.08 -6.59 -8.75
C ILE A 36 -12.72 -7.89 -9.23
N GLU A 37 -12.59 -8.25 -10.51
CA GLU A 37 -13.08 -9.53 -11.02
C GLU A 37 -12.39 -10.71 -10.33
N LEU A 38 -11.06 -10.67 -10.22
CA LEU A 38 -10.28 -11.69 -9.52
C LEU A 38 -10.67 -11.79 -8.04
N PHE A 39 -10.87 -10.66 -7.36
CA PHE A 39 -11.35 -10.67 -5.98
C PHE A 39 -12.70 -11.38 -5.84
N LYS A 40 -13.64 -11.17 -6.78
CA LYS A 40 -14.95 -11.83 -6.75
C LYS A 40 -14.87 -13.37 -6.87
N THR A 41 -13.82 -13.91 -7.48
CA THR A 41 -13.63 -15.38 -7.62
C THR A 41 -13.10 -16.05 -6.36
N ALA A 42 -12.41 -15.30 -5.46
CA ALA A 42 -11.91 -15.80 -4.19
C ALA A 42 -12.01 -14.71 -3.10
N PRO A 43 -13.23 -14.31 -2.68
CA PRO A 43 -13.41 -13.07 -1.91
C PRO A 43 -12.95 -13.16 -0.46
N ILE A 44 -12.88 -14.33 0.16
CA ILE A 44 -12.56 -14.46 1.60
C ILE A 44 -11.06 -14.56 1.85
N ILE A 45 -10.40 -15.51 1.21
CA ILE A 45 -8.99 -15.85 1.47
C ILE A 45 -8.07 -15.48 0.30
N GLY A 46 -8.62 -15.01 -0.84
CA GLY A 46 -7.88 -14.68 -2.04
C GLY A 46 -7.25 -15.89 -2.74
N HIS A 47 -6.33 -15.61 -3.66
CA HIS A 47 -5.68 -16.61 -4.52
C HIS A 47 -4.30 -17.07 -4.02
N GLY A 48 -3.85 -16.57 -2.87
CA GLY A 48 -2.55 -16.87 -2.29
C GLY A 48 -1.46 -15.82 -2.60
N THR A 49 -0.42 -15.85 -1.80
CA THR A 49 0.72 -14.93 -1.91
C THR A 49 1.42 -15.08 -3.26
N GLY A 50 1.68 -13.96 -3.93
CA GLY A 50 2.37 -13.92 -5.22
C GLY A 50 1.48 -14.19 -6.43
N SER A 51 0.21 -14.57 -6.25
CA SER A 51 -0.73 -14.90 -7.32
C SER A 51 -1.06 -13.72 -8.26
N ALA A 52 -1.03 -12.49 -7.74
CA ALA A 52 -1.47 -11.31 -8.46
C ALA A 52 -0.75 -11.14 -9.81
N LYS A 53 0.58 -11.30 -9.85
CA LYS A 53 1.35 -11.18 -11.10
C LYS A 53 0.89 -12.17 -12.15
N THR A 54 0.78 -13.44 -11.80
CA THR A 54 0.37 -14.52 -12.72
C THR A 54 -1.05 -14.31 -13.22
N LEU A 55 -1.98 -13.97 -12.32
CA LEU A 55 -3.40 -13.80 -12.65
C LEU A 55 -3.65 -12.56 -13.50
N LEU A 56 -3.01 -11.43 -13.19
CA LEU A 56 -3.15 -10.22 -13.97
C LEU A 56 -2.51 -10.32 -15.36
N THR A 57 -1.40 -11.05 -15.49
CA THR A 57 -0.73 -11.22 -16.80
C THR A 57 -1.40 -12.26 -17.69
N ARG A 58 -2.15 -13.21 -17.14
CA ARG A 58 -2.76 -14.31 -17.89
C ARG A 58 -3.78 -13.85 -18.92
N ASP A 59 -4.61 -12.88 -18.55
CA ASP A 59 -5.80 -12.49 -19.32
C ASP A 59 -5.68 -11.12 -19.99
N ILE A 60 -4.57 -10.39 -19.75
CA ILE A 60 -4.32 -9.12 -20.41
C ILE A 60 -3.46 -9.36 -21.64
N PRO A 61 -3.95 -9.03 -22.86
CA PRO A 61 -3.16 -9.18 -24.07
C PRO A 61 -1.83 -8.46 -23.95
N LYS A 62 -0.74 -9.13 -24.33
CA LYS A 62 0.61 -8.50 -24.42
C LYS A 62 0.55 -7.40 -25.47
N ARG A 63 0.28 -6.18 -25.06
CA ARG A 63 0.32 -5.02 -25.96
C ARG A 63 1.76 -4.68 -26.27
N THR A 64 2.04 -4.54 -27.56
CA THR A 64 3.33 -4.11 -28.08
C THR A 64 3.72 -2.79 -27.44
N GLY A 65 4.84 -2.77 -26.70
CA GLY A 65 5.38 -1.54 -26.08
C GLY A 65 5.17 -1.42 -24.56
N SER A 66 4.39 -2.29 -23.92
CA SER A 66 4.30 -2.26 -22.44
C SER A 66 5.35 -3.20 -21.84
N PRO A 67 6.20 -2.73 -20.91
CA PRO A 67 7.14 -3.64 -20.25
C PRO A 67 6.34 -4.71 -19.51
N ALA A 68 6.65 -5.97 -19.75
CA ALA A 68 5.96 -7.14 -19.17
C ALA A 68 5.91 -7.12 -17.63
N ASN A 69 6.75 -6.32 -16.98
CA ASN A 69 6.79 -6.11 -15.53
C ASN A 69 5.73 -5.12 -15.01
N ALA A 70 5.16 -4.27 -15.87
CA ALA A 70 4.14 -3.29 -15.45
C ALA A 70 2.74 -3.91 -15.27
N ILE A 71 2.49 -5.07 -15.88
CA ILE A 71 1.16 -5.69 -15.93
C ILE A 71 0.85 -6.52 -14.67
N GLY A 72 1.86 -6.90 -13.89
CA GLY A 72 1.70 -7.79 -12.73
C GLY A 72 1.33 -7.12 -11.40
N ASN A 73 1.09 -5.80 -11.40
CA ASN A 73 0.77 -5.03 -10.21
C ASN A 73 -0.43 -4.12 -10.50
N PRO A 74 -1.50 -4.15 -9.69
CA PRO A 74 -2.67 -3.28 -9.89
C PRO A 74 -2.38 -1.81 -9.59
N HIS A 75 -1.19 -1.45 -9.12
CA HIS A 75 -0.85 -0.10 -8.65
C HIS A 75 -1.87 0.45 -7.64
N ASN A 76 -2.32 -0.42 -6.76
CA ASN A 76 -3.21 -0.11 -5.64
C ASN A 76 -3.01 -1.19 -4.57
N GLN A 77 -2.63 -0.78 -3.37
CA GLN A 77 -2.27 -1.72 -2.30
C GLN A 77 -3.47 -2.54 -1.83
N THR A 78 -4.65 -1.93 -1.74
CA THR A 78 -5.88 -2.61 -1.32
C THR A 78 -6.27 -3.71 -2.32
N LEU A 79 -6.22 -3.40 -3.61
CA LEU A 79 -6.52 -4.38 -4.66
C LEU A 79 -5.49 -5.52 -4.70
N LEU A 80 -4.21 -5.20 -4.48
CA LEU A 80 -3.18 -6.23 -4.40
C LEU A 80 -3.44 -7.21 -3.24
N PHE A 81 -3.81 -6.70 -2.07
CA PHE A 81 -4.17 -7.51 -0.91
C PHE A 81 -5.46 -8.29 -1.14
N ALA A 82 -6.45 -7.66 -1.79
CA ALA A 82 -7.71 -8.31 -2.14
C ALA A 82 -7.52 -9.51 -3.06
N ILE A 83 -6.65 -9.42 -4.08
CA ILE A 83 -6.34 -10.55 -4.97
C ILE A 83 -5.63 -11.67 -4.19
N GLN A 84 -4.62 -11.33 -3.40
CA GLN A 84 -3.75 -12.34 -2.78
C GLN A 84 -4.39 -13.00 -1.55
N TRP A 85 -5.05 -12.21 -0.68
CA TRP A 85 -5.53 -12.68 0.62
C TRP A 85 -7.01 -12.38 0.89
N GLY A 86 -7.74 -11.93 -0.13
CA GLY A 86 -9.17 -11.68 -0.04
C GLY A 86 -9.53 -10.59 0.97
N LEU A 87 -10.73 -10.70 1.52
CA LEU A 87 -11.23 -9.79 2.56
C LEU A 87 -10.37 -9.84 3.83
N LEU A 88 -9.85 -11.01 4.20
CA LEU A 88 -8.97 -11.13 5.37
C LEU A 88 -7.71 -10.29 5.21
N GLY A 89 -7.10 -10.29 4.03
CA GLY A 89 -5.94 -9.45 3.74
C GLY A 89 -6.26 -7.95 3.79
N VAL A 90 -7.39 -7.56 3.22
CA VAL A 90 -7.84 -6.16 3.27
C VAL A 90 -8.08 -5.72 4.71
N LEU A 91 -8.79 -6.52 5.51
CA LEU A 91 -9.02 -6.22 6.92
C LEU A 91 -7.72 -6.11 7.72
N ALA A 92 -6.76 -7.01 7.50
CA ALA A 92 -5.45 -6.95 8.14
C ALA A 92 -4.68 -5.68 7.77
N LEU A 93 -4.70 -5.26 6.49
CA LEU A 93 -4.08 -4.03 6.01
C LEU A 93 -4.67 -2.79 6.71
N TYR A 94 -5.98 -2.69 6.73
CA TYR A 94 -6.65 -1.53 7.35
C TYR A 94 -6.53 -1.54 8.87
N ALA A 95 -6.56 -2.71 9.52
CA ALA A 95 -6.28 -2.84 10.94
C ALA A 95 -4.87 -2.38 11.29
N MET A 96 -3.86 -2.79 10.51
CA MET A 96 -2.48 -2.35 10.67
C MET A 96 -2.37 -0.82 10.58
N TRP A 97 -2.93 -0.19 9.53
CA TRP A 97 -2.91 1.27 9.40
C TRP A 97 -3.64 1.96 10.56
N SER A 98 -4.77 1.41 10.99
CA SER A 98 -5.55 1.96 12.13
C SER A 98 -4.73 1.91 13.42
N VAL A 99 -4.07 0.79 13.72
CA VAL A 99 -3.21 0.66 14.89
C VAL A 99 -2.06 1.67 14.84
N HIS A 100 -1.40 1.82 13.68
CA HIS A 100 -0.31 2.79 13.54
C HIS A 100 -0.79 4.23 13.68
N LEU A 101 -1.95 4.60 13.11
CA LEU A 101 -2.54 5.93 13.31
C LEU A 101 -2.86 6.19 14.78
N LEU A 102 -3.38 5.19 15.50
CA LEU A 102 -3.67 5.30 16.94
C LEU A 102 -2.38 5.45 17.77
N THR A 103 -1.33 4.73 17.41
CA THR A 103 -0.03 4.79 18.10
C THR A 103 0.58 6.19 18.03
N PHE A 104 0.39 6.91 16.93
CA PHE A 104 0.98 8.23 16.71
C PHE A 104 0.02 9.40 16.97
N ARG A 105 -1.02 9.21 17.77
CA ARG A 105 -1.95 10.28 18.19
C ARG A 105 -1.39 11.23 19.24
N GLY A 106 -0.24 10.89 19.84
CA GLY A 106 0.37 11.68 20.89
C GLY A 106 0.99 12.99 20.40
N GLU A 107 1.44 13.79 21.38
CA GLU A 107 2.16 15.03 21.11
C GLU A 107 3.66 14.77 20.93
N GLY A 108 4.35 15.71 20.30
CA GLY A 108 5.78 15.68 20.12
C GLY A 108 6.23 15.27 18.71
N ILE A 109 7.48 15.65 18.39
CA ILE A 109 8.03 15.52 17.03
C ILE A 109 8.08 14.06 16.56
N ILE A 110 8.33 13.10 17.44
CA ILE A 110 8.40 11.69 17.08
C ILE A 110 7.02 11.14 16.69
N ALA A 111 5.97 11.51 17.43
CA ALA A 111 4.61 11.14 17.08
C ALA A 111 4.22 11.75 15.72
N TRP A 112 4.58 12.98 15.46
CA TRP A 112 4.36 13.65 14.18
C TRP A 112 5.08 12.94 13.02
N ILE A 113 6.34 12.58 13.18
CA ILE A 113 7.12 11.85 12.16
C ILE A 113 6.43 10.51 11.85
N GLY A 114 6.04 9.74 12.88
CA GLY A 114 5.33 8.48 12.70
C GLY A 114 3.99 8.67 12.00
N LEU A 115 3.20 9.67 12.42
CA LEU A 115 1.92 9.99 11.80
C LEU A 115 2.06 10.34 10.32
N VAL A 116 3.03 11.20 9.98
CA VAL A 116 3.31 11.58 8.58
C VAL A 116 3.70 10.36 7.74
N ALA A 117 4.54 9.48 8.27
CA ALA A 117 4.93 8.25 7.57
C ALA A 117 3.71 7.34 7.28
N VAL A 118 2.80 7.20 8.25
CA VAL A 118 1.58 6.39 8.07
C VAL A 118 0.63 7.03 7.07
N VAL A 119 0.32 8.31 7.22
CA VAL A 119 -0.58 9.03 6.31
C VAL A 119 -0.05 9.03 4.88
N GLN A 120 1.25 9.31 4.71
CA GLN A 120 1.89 9.27 3.40
C GLN A 120 1.80 7.87 2.77
N ASN A 121 2.03 6.80 3.55
CA ASN A 121 1.90 5.43 3.06
C ASN A 121 0.46 5.12 2.65
N ILE A 122 -0.55 5.50 3.43
CA ILE A 122 -1.97 5.31 3.09
C ILE A 122 -2.31 6.02 1.79
N LEU A 123 -1.99 7.31 1.66
CA LEU A 123 -2.31 8.10 0.49
C LEU A 123 -1.60 7.59 -0.77
N SER A 124 -0.32 7.26 -0.67
CA SER A 124 0.43 6.73 -1.81
C SER A 124 -0.03 5.33 -2.22
N SER A 125 -0.54 4.53 -1.28
CA SER A 125 -1.07 3.18 -1.51
C SER A 125 -2.36 3.16 -2.32
N LEU A 126 -3.04 4.29 -2.47
CA LEU A 126 -4.19 4.43 -3.38
C LEU A 126 -3.77 4.36 -4.86
N PHE A 127 -2.53 4.78 -5.16
CA PHE A 127 -2.03 4.92 -6.53
C PHE A 127 -0.86 3.99 -6.85
N ASN A 128 -0.37 3.24 -5.85
CA ASN A 128 0.67 2.24 -6.03
C ASN A 128 0.64 1.21 -4.88
N SER A 129 1.41 0.11 -5.02
CA SER A 129 1.51 -0.95 -4.00
C SER A 129 2.79 -0.79 -3.17
N HIS A 130 2.96 0.37 -2.53
CA HIS A 130 4.19 0.78 -1.87
C HIS A 130 4.60 -0.11 -0.68
N LEU A 131 3.64 -0.66 0.05
CA LEU A 131 3.94 -1.57 1.15
C LEU A 131 4.55 -2.90 0.66
N SER A 132 4.22 -3.29 -0.57
CA SER A 132 4.75 -4.49 -1.23
C SER A 132 5.99 -4.22 -2.08
N ASP A 133 6.42 -2.97 -2.20
CA ASP A 133 7.64 -2.56 -2.86
C ASP A 133 8.82 -2.65 -1.87
N PHE A 134 9.93 -3.24 -2.31
CA PHE A 134 11.09 -3.48 -1.45
C PHE A 134 11.58 -2.21 -0.75
N TYR A 135 11.87 -1.15 -1.49
CA TYR A 135 12.42 0.08 -0.90
C TYR A 135 11.42 0.83 -0.03
N GLN A 136 10.21 0.99 -0.50
CA GLN A 136 9.20 1.80 0.18
C GLN A 136 8.56 1.06 1.35
N GLY A 137 8.38 -0.26 1.24
CA GLY A 137 7.93 -1.10 2.33
C GLY A 137 8.92 -1.10 3.49
N TRP A 138 10.21 -1.27 3.22
CA TRP A 138 11.25 -1.19 4.25
C TRP A 138 11.34 0.18 4.90
N LEU A 139 11.28 1.26 4.11
CA LEU A 139 11.30 2.62 4.63
C LEU A 139 10.13 2.87 5.58
N TYR A 140 8.93 2.40 5.23
CA TYR A 140 7.75 2.48 6.07
C TYR A 140 7.93 1.72 7.40
N VAL A 141 8.36 0.46 7.33
CA VAL A 141 8.57 -0.38 8.52
C VAL A 141 9.62 0.22 9.46
N LEU A 142 10.73 0.72 8.91
CA LEU A 142 11.78 1.37 9.71
C LEU A 142 11.27 2.67 10.34
N ALA A 143 10.61 3.53 9.59
CA ALA A 143 10.09 4.81 10.10
C ALA A 143 9.09 4.58 11.25
N VAL A 144 8.10 3.70 11.03
CA VAL A 144 7.10 3.36 12.04
C VAL A 144 7.73 2.65 13.24
N GLY A 145 8.62 1.69 13.01
CA GLY A 145 9.28 0.92 14.08
C GLY A 145 10.15 1.78 14.98
N ILE A 146 10.97 2.67 14.41
CA ILE A 146 11.82 3.59 15.17
C ILE A 146 10.96 4.59 15.96
N ALA A 147 9.96 5.19 15.31
CA ALA A 147 9.08 6.17 15.96
C ALA A 147 8.28 5.53 17.11
N ALA A 148 7.66 4.37 16.88
CA ALA A 148 6.90 3.65 17.91
C ALA A 148 7.80 3.18 19.07
N GLY A 149 8.98 2.61 18.77
CA GLY A 149 9.94 2.20 19.78
C GLY A 149 10.43 3.35 20.66
N THR A 150 10.64 4.53 20.07
CA THR A 150 11.05 5.73 20.81
C THR A 150 9.95 6.22 21.76
N ILE A 151 8.70 6.28 21.28
CA ILE A 151 7.53 6.68 22.11
C ILE A 151 7.36 5.71 23.28
N THR A 152 7.41 4.39 23.03
CA THR A 152 7.24 3.38 24.06
C THR A 152 8.33 3.46 25.12
N LYS A 153 9.60 3.65 24.72
CA LYS A 153 10.71 3.82 25.64
C LYS A 153 10.54 5.05 26.54
N THR A 154 10.03 6.15 26.01
CA THR A 154 9.80 7.37 26.76
C THR A 154 8.63 7.24 27.74
N ALA A 155 7.57 6.49 27.34
CA ALA A 155 6.40 6.26 28.19
C ALA A 155 6.68 5.28 29.36
N TYR A 156 7.61 4.35 29.21
CA TYR A 156 7.96 3.34 30.22
C TYR A 156 9.45 3.30 30.57
N PRO A 157 10.00 4.38 31.16
CA PRO A 157 11.44 4.46 31.45
C PRO A 157 11.93 3.46 32.50
N GLN A 158 11.03 2.94 33.36
CA GLN A 158 11.36 2.08 34.50
C GLN A 158 11.41 0.58 34.19
N GLY A 159 10.80 0.12 33.08
CA GLY A 159 10.69 -1.32 32.80
C GLY A 159 12.03 -2.00 32.44
N VAL A 160 12.92 -1.29 31.77
CA VAL A 160 14.22 -1.83 31.35
C VAL A 160 15.20 -1.91 32.55
N SER A 161 15.15 -0.97 33.47
CA SER A 161 15.99 -0.96 34.66
C SER A 161 15.66 -2.06 35.67
N ALA A 162 14.36 -2.39 35.79
CA ALA A 162 13.92 -3.46 36.69
C ALA A 162 14.34 -4.86 36.20
N VAL A 163 14.26 -5.12 34.89
CA VAL A 163 14.70 -6.41 34.32
C VAL A 163 16.20 -6.59 34.41
N LEU A 164 16.99 -5.52 34.23
CA LEU A 164 18.45 -5.58 34.34
C LEU A 164 18.94 -5.72 35.78
N SER A 165 18.18 -5.25 36.77
CA SER A 165 18.51 -5.42 38.19
C SER A 165 18.26 -6.85 38.70
N LEU A 166 17.23 -7.52 38.19
CA LEU A 166 16.91 -8.91 38.52
C LEU A 166 17.94 -9.91 37.97
N ASN A 167 18.66 -9.55 36.92
CA ASN A 167 19.66 -10.44 36.28
C ASN A 167 21.09 -10.25 36.87
N ARG A 168 21.27 -9.40 37.93
CA ARG A 168 22.53 -9.18 38.63
C ARG A 168 22.55 -9.69 40.08
N SER A 169 21.46 -10.28 40.55
CA SER A 169 21.34 -11.00 41.80
C SER A 169 21.44 -12.51 41.57
#